data_4a4addbabe0a899475a6d949471e9588
#
_entry.id   4a4addbabe0a899475a6d949471e9588
#
_cell.length_a   1.000
_cell.length_b   1.000
_cell.length_c   1.000
_cell.angle_alpha   90.00
_cell.angle_beta   90.00
_cell.angle_gamma   90.00
#
_symmetry.space_group_name_H-M   'P 1'
#
loop_
_entity.id
_entity.type
_entity.pdbx_description
1 polymer ?
#
loop_
_entity_poly.entity_id
_entity_poly.type
_entity_poly.pdbx_seq_one_letter_code
_entity_poly.pdbx_strand_id
1 'polypeptide(L)'
;NNAASTPNDMLIVLNDNKMSIDNSVGGMRQYLLQLTTNSTYNNLRYKISQKLSDWGILNEKRRKGIIRFNNSVKSVLTRQQNIFEGMDIRYFGPTEGNDVVELVRTMMAIKEMKGPKILHIHTKKGKGYAPAEKNATVWHAPGKFDYESGARIVSDDSKPHPPKFQDVFGETLLELAQKNPKIVGVTPAMPTGCSMNIMMREMPDRCFDVGIAEGHAVTFSAGLAAGGARPFC
;
A
#
# COMPACT_ATOMS: atom_id res chain seq x y z
N ASN A 1 12.30 2.04 -11.03
CA ASN A 1 13.60 2.55 -11.55
C ASN A 1 13.85 2.03 -12.96
N ASN A 2 13.86 0.72 -13.18
CA ASN A 2 14.14 0.16 -14.52
C ASN A 2 13.17 0.67 -15.60
N ALA A 3 11.87 0.74 -15.32
CA ALA A 3 10.87 1.27 -16.26
C ALA A 3 11.11 2.74 -16.65
N ALA A 4 11.75 3.52 -15.78
CA ALA A 4 12.09 4.93 -16.07
C ALA A 4 13.27 5.08 -17.03
N SER A 5 14.17 4.10 -17.06
CA SER A 5 15.40 4.15 -17.82
C SER A 5 15.31 3.53 -19.23
N THR A 6 14.17 2.97 -19.57
CA THR A 6 13.94 2.32 -20.88
C THR A 6 12.83 3.02 -21.66
N PRO A 7 12.97 3.20 -22.99
CA PRO A 7 11.88 3.72 -23.82
C PRO A 7 10.68 2.77 -23.79
N ASN A 8 9.57 3.22 -23.23
CA ASN A 8 8.33 2.44 -23.16
C ASN A 8 7.11 3.35 -22.92
N ASP A 9 5.92 2.84 -23.21
CA ASP A 9 4.63 3.52 -22.95
C ASP A 9 3.89 2.88 -21.76
N MET A 10 4.60 2.22 -20.85
CA MET A 10 4.04 1.47 -19.73
C MET A 10 3.13 2.34 -18.85
N LEU A 11 1.98 1.80 -18.50
CA LEU A 11 1.09 2.32 -17.47
C LEU A 11 1.24 1.45 -16.21
N ILE A 12 1.76 2.05 -15.15
CA ILE A 12 1.85 1.44 -13.82
C ILE A 12 0.63 1.88 -13.02
N VAL A 13 -0.14 0.94 -12.50
CA VAL A 13 -1.26 1.24 -11.59
C VAL A 13 -0.81 1.01 -10.16
N LEU A 14 -0.70 2.10 -9.40
CA LEU A 14 -0.42 2.05 -7.97
C LEU A 14 -1.75 1.99 -7.20
N ASN A 15 -2.10 0.80 -6.73
CA ASN A 15 -3.28 0.58 -5.90
C ASN A 15 -2.94 0.83 -4.43
N ASP A 16 -3.28 2.02 -3.94
CA ASP A 16 -3.10 2.40 -2.54
C ASP A 16 -4.40 2.16 -1.75
N ASN A 17 -4.42 1.09 -0.99
CA ASN A 17 -5.50 0.79 -0.03
C ASN A 17 -5.06 0.91 1.43
N LYS A 18 -3.86 1.45 1.69
CA LYS A 18 -3.24 1.65 3.02
C LYS A 18 -2.98 0.34 3.79
N MET A 19 -3.05 -0.80 3.09
CA MET A 19 -2.90 -2.13 3.68
C MET A 19 -1.88 -2.95 2.89
N SER A 20 -1.16 -3.80 3.63
CA SER A 20 -0.48 -4.99 3.13
C SER A 20 -1.36 -6.21 3.44
N ILE A 21 -0.81 -7.27 3.98
CA ILE A 21 -1.58 -8.30 4.72
C ILE A 21 -2.11 -7.63 6.00
N ASP A 22 -1.23 -7.05 6.79
CA ASP A 22 -1.52 -6.17 7.91
C ASP A 22 -1.48 -4.69 7.51
N ASN A 23 -1.56 -3.77 8.47
CA ASN A 23 -1.44 -2.34 8.20
C ASN A 23 -0.06 -2.01 7.62
N SER A 24 -0.03 -1.23 6.55
CA SER A 24 1.23 -0.76 5.96
C SER A 24 2.03 0.10 6.93
N VAL A 25 3.35 -0.04 6.91
CA VAL A 25 4.30 0.73 7.71
C VAL A 25 5.34 1.43 6.84
N GLY A 26 6.11 2.33 7.43
CA GLY A 26 7.28 2.97 6.81
C GLY A 26 7.02 4.29 6.08
N GLY A 27 8.11 4.90 5.60
CA GLY A 27 8.11 6.25 5.02
C GLY A 27 7.31 6.38 3.73
N MET A 28 7.23 5.33 2.90
CA MET A 28 6.44 5.34 1.68
C MET A 28 4.94 5.52 1.99
N ARG A 29 4.44 4.85 3.04
CA ARG A 29 3.06 5.05 3.50
C ARG A 29 2.81 6.50 3.91
N GLN A 30 3.73 7.09 4.70
CA GLN A 30 3.60 8.50 5.12
C GLN A 30 3.62 9.43 3.92
N TYR A 31 4.49 9.19 2.95
CA TYR A 31 4.59 9.95 1.72
C TYR A 31 3.29 9.87 0.90
N LEU A 32 2.75 8.66 0.67
CA LEU A 32 1.48 8.49 -0.05
C LEU A 32 0.31 9.15 0.70
N LEU A 33 0.30 9.07 2.04
CA LEU A 33 -0.70 9.76 2.85
C LEU A 33 -0.63 11.28 2.66
N GLN A 34 0.57 11.87 2.63
CA GLN A 34 0.74 13.31 2.37
C GLN A 34 0.23 13.71 0.98
N LEU A 35 0.46 12.88 -0.04
CA LEU A 35 -0.09 13.11 -1.39
C LEU A 35 -1.62 13.12 -1.40
N THR A 36 -2.26 12.26 -0.59
CA THR A 36 -3.72 12.14 -0.54
C THR A 36 -4.39 13.19 0.35
N THR A 37 -3.70 13.68 1.38
CA THR A 37 -4.27 14.61 2.37
C THR A 37 -4.00 16.09 2.08
N ASN A 38 -3.22 16.41 1.05
CA ASN A 38 -2.93 17.81 0.71
C ASN A 38 -4.21 18.53 0.24
N SER A 39 -4.84 19.25 1.18
CA SER A 39 -6.10 19.97 0.98
C SER A 39 -6.02 21.05 -0.12
N THR A 40 -4.88 21.70 -0.26
CA THR A 40 -4.66 22.73 -1.27
C THR A 40 -4.72 22.14 -2.68
N TYR A 41 -4.11 20.98 -2.87
CA TYR A 41 -4.14 20.26 -4.13
C TYR A 41 -5.56 19.78 -4.47
N ASN A 42 -6.24 19.16 -3.51
CA ASN A 42 -7.60 18.65 -3.72
C ASN A 42 -8.61 19.76 -4.00
N ASN A 43 -8.52 20.89 -3.30
CA ASN A 43 -9.38 22.05 -3.52
C ASN A 43 -9.13 22.73 -4.87
N LEU A 44 -7.87 22.82 -5.30
CA LEU A 44 -7.52 23.39 -6.61
C LEU A 44 -8.00 22.47 -7.75
N ARG A 45 -7.82 21.16 -7.62
CA ARG A 45 -8.33 20.16 -8.56
C ARG A 45 -9.85 20.27 -8.71
N TYR A 46 -10.57 20.35 -7.61
CA TYR A 46 -12.03 20.48 -7.61
C TYR A 46 -12.50 21.76 -8.29
N LYS A 47 -11.89 22.91 -7.96
CA LYS A 47 -12.22 24.21 -8.59
C LYS A 47 -11.92 24.23 -10.09
N ILE A 48 -10.84 23.59 -10.53
CA ILE A 48 -10.48 23.52 -11.95
C ILE A 48 -11.43 22.59 -12.70
N SER A 49 -11.79 21.44 -12.11
CA SER A 49 -12.74 20.50 -12.75
C SER A 49 -14.15 21.09 -12.88
N GLN A 50 -14.63 21.81 -11.89
CA GLN A 50 -15.89 22.53 -11.96
C GLN A 50 -15.88 23.61 -13.04
N LYS A 51 -14.88 24.50 -13.06
CA LYS A 51 -14.78 25.54 -14.09
C LYS A 51 -14.68 24.99 -15.52
N LEU A 52 -14.04 23.84 -15.71
CA LEU A 52 -13.94 23.17 -17.02
C LEU A 52 -15.24 22.50 -17.44
N SER A 53 -16.04 22.01 -16.47
CA SER A 53 -17.38 21.50 -16.70
C SER A 53 -18.35 22.61 -17.12
N ASP A 54 -18.28 23.77 -16.44
CA ASP A 54 -19.17 24.91 -16.67
C ASP A 54 -18.91 25.62 -18.00
N TRP A 55 -17.70 25.51 -18.54
CA TRP A 55 -17.33 26.18 -19.81
C TRP A 55 -17.64 25.36 -21.07
N GLY A 56 -18.20 24.18 -20.96
CA GLY A 56 -18.66 23.39 -22.12
C GLY A 56 -17.59 23.06 -23.18
N ILE A 57 -16.29 23.20 -22.84
CA ILE A 57 -15.18 23.14 -23.78
C ILE A 57 -14.65 21.70 -23.85
N LEU A 58 -15.41 20.80 -24.44
CA LEU A 58 -15.01 19.40 -24.69
C LEU A 58 -14.61 19.19 -26.14
N ASN A 59 -13.48 19.77 -26.58
CA ASN A 59 -12.86 19.42 -27.83
C ASN A 59 -11.55 18.67 -27.58
N GLU A 60 -11.33 17.48 -28.18
CA GLU A 60 -10.24 16.55 -27.86
C GLU A 60 -8.82 17.16 -27.91
N LYS A 61 -8.57 18.06 -28.84
CA LYS A 61 -7.28 18.75 -28.96
C LYS A 61 -6.98 19.69 -27.78
N ARG A 62 -7.99 20.35 -27.24
CA ARG A 62 -7.84 21.24 -26.07
C ARG A 62 -7.70 20.45 -24.77
N ARG A 63 -8.27 19.27 -24.69
CA ARG A 63 -8.16 18.35 -23.54
C ARG A 63 -6.71 17.91 -23.29
N LYS A 64 -5.92 17.64 -24.34
CA LYS A 64 -4.48 17.35 -24.21
C LYS A 64 -3.66 18.54 -23.66
N GLY A 65 -4.02 19.76 -24.05
CA GLY A 65 -3.43 20.98 -23.53
C GLY A 65 -3.73 21.23 -22.05
N ILE A 66 -4.95 20.93 -21.61
CA ILE A 66 -5.40 21.12 -20.22
C ILE A 66 -4.73 20.14 -19.26
N ILE A 67 -4.54 18.88 -19.68
CA ILE A 67 -3.81 17.88 -18.88
C ILE A 67 -2.34 18.27 -18.74
N ARG A 68 -1.72 18.77 -19.80
CA ARG A 68 -0.34 19.29 -19.79
C ARG A 68 -0.22 20.52 -18.88
N PHE A 69 -1.15 21.45 -18.96
CA PHE A 69 -1.22 22.64 -18.14
C PHE A 69 -1.44 22.29 -16.66
N ASN A 70 -2.34 21.36 -16.35
CA ASN A 70 -2.58 20.88 -14.99
C ASN A 70 -1.31 20.28 -14.35
N ASN A 71 -0.52 19.51 -15.10
CA ASN A 71 0.73 18.95 -14.61
C ASN A 71 1.82 20.02 -14.41
N SER A 72 1.89 21.02 -15.28
CA SER A 72 2.83 22.15 -15.13
C SER A 72 2.46 23.07 -13.96
N VAL A 73 1.18 23.37 -13.77
CA VAL A 73 0.69 24.15 -12.62
C VAL A 73 0.87 23.38 -11.31
N LYS A 74 0.74 22.05 -11.34
CA LYS A 74 0.99 21.16 -10.20
C LYS A 74 2.43 21.25 -9.71
N SER A 75 3.41 21.18 -10.59
CA SER A 75 4.84 21.25 -10.23
C SER A 75 5.25 22.61 -9.68
N VAL A 76 4.63 23.70 -10.17
CA VAL A 76 4.91 25.07 -9.73
C VAL A 76 4.26 25.39 -8.38
N LEU A 77 3.04 24.91 -8.13
CA LEU A 77 2.29 25.24 -6.93
C LEU A 77 2.63 24.37 -5.71
N THR A 78 3.09 23.14 -5.89
CA THR A 78 3.37 22.24 -4.77
C THR A 78 4.79 22.34 -4.24
N ARG A 79 5.73 23.01 -4.93
CA ARG A 79 7.17 23.06 -4.57
C ARG A 79 7.80 21.71 -4.22
N GLN A 80 7.05 20.62 -4.33
CA GLN A 80 7.51 19.26 -4.07
C GLN A 80 7.40 18.46 -5.37
N GLN A 81 8.54 18.19 -5.99
CA GLN A 81 8.60 17.17 -7.02
C GLN A 81 8.17 15.85 -6.38
N ASN A 82 7.19 15.21 -7.00
CA ASN A 82 6.80 13.86 -6.65
C ASN A 82 8.00 12.94 -6.95
N ILE A 83 8.27 11.97 -6.07
CA ILE A 83 9.37 11.01 -6.23
C ILE A 83 9.32 10.30 -7.61
N PHE A 84 8.15 10.07 -8.16
CA PHE A 84 7.98 9.45 -9.48
C PHE A 84 8.33 10.41 -10.61
N GLU A 85 7.96 11.68 -10.50
CA GLU A 85 8.33 12.73 -11.46
C GLU A 85 9.83 13.00 -11.42
N GLY A 86 10.47 12.87 -10.26
CA GLY A 86 11.93 12.92 -10.12
C GLY A 86 12.66 11.77 -10.81
N MET A 87 11.96 10.68 -11.11
CA MET A 87 12.45 9.55 -11.91
C MET A 87 11.99 9.60 -13.37
N ASP A 88 11.47 10.73 -13.85
CA ASP A 88 10.93 10.93 -15.20
C ASP A 88 9.71 10.03 -15.52
N ILE A 89 8.95 9.61 -14.49
CA ILE A 89 7.69 8.92 -14.64
C ILE A 89 6.54 9.90 -14.40
N ARG A 90 5.67 10.08 -15.38
CA ARG A 90 4.51 10.96 -15.23
C ARG A 90 3.51 10.40 -14.21
N TYR A 91 3.15 11.21 -13.22
CA TYR A 91 2.24 10.82 -12.17
C TYR A 91 0.84 11.40 -12.37
N PHE A 92 -0.18 10.52 -12.24
CA PHE A 92 -1.61 10.85 -12.28
C PHE A 92 -2.29 10.34 -11.01
N GLY A 93 -3.12 11.14 -10.41
CA GLY A 93 -3.87 10.78 -9.22
C GLY A 93 -3.53 11.65 -8.00
N PRO A 94 -3.91 11.22 -6.78
CA PRO A 94 -4.75 10.04 -6.55
C PRO A 94 -6.18 10.21 -7.09
N THR A 95 -6.77 9.11 -7.57
CA THR A 95 -8.17 9.05 -8.02
C THR A 95 -8.91 7.93 -7.30
N GLU A 96 -10.26 7.99 -7.25
CA GLU A 96 -11.06 6.97 -6.58
C GLU A 96 -11.09 5.68 -7.40
N GLY A 97 -10.40 4.64 -6.89
CA GLY A 97 -10.24 3.37 -7.59
C GLY A 97 -11.43 2.42 -7.46
N ASN A 98 -12.34 2.67 -6.51
CA ASN A 98 -13.59 1.93 -6.39
C ASN A 98 -14.73 2.53 -7.24
N ASP A 99 -14.55 3.73 -7.81
CA ASP A 99 -15.45 4.31 -8.81
C ASP A 99 -15.00 3.89 -10.22
N VAL A 100 -15.66 2.87 -10.77
CA VAL A 100 -15.34 2.31 -12.09
C VAL A 100 -15.50 3.35 -13.20
N VAL A 101 -16.47 4.24 -13.09
CA VAL A 101 -16.74 5.26 -14.13
C VAL A 101 -15.63 6.30 -14.15
N GLU A 102 -15.21 6.79 -12.98
CA GLU A 102 -14.08 7.71 -12.87
C GLU A 102 -12.78 7.05 -13.30
N LEU A 103 -12.55 5.79 -12.90
CA LEU A 103 -11.36 5.03 -13.27
C LEU A 103 -11.24 4.85 -14.80
N VAL A 104 -12.32 4.43 -15.46
CA VAL A 104 -12.35 4.27 -16.92
C VAL A 104 -12.09 5.61 -17.63
N ARG A 105 -12.73 6.69 -17.19
CA ARG A 105 -12.50 8.04 -17.74
C ARG A 105 -11.03 8.45 -17.63
N THR A 106 -10.44 8.22 -16.46
CA THR A 106 -9.02 8.56 -16.20
C THR A 106 -8.10 7.72 -17.10
N MET A 107 -8.32 6.40 -17.16
CA MET A 107 -7.51 5.51 -18.00
C MET A 107 -7.62 5.88 -19.49
N MET A 108 -8.82 6.16 -19.98
CA MET A 108 -9.03 6.61 -21.36
C MET A 108 -8.30 7.92 -21.67
N ALA A 109 -8.17 8.81 -20.69
CA ALA A 109 -7.48 10.09 -20.86
C ALA A 109 -5.96 9.94 -20.98
N ILE A 110 -5.38 8.92 -20.34
CA ILE A 110 -3.91 8.76 -20.24
C ILE A 110 -3.35 7.64 -21.12
N LYS A 111 -4.17 6.73 -21.64
CA LYS A 111 -3.71 5.53 -22.36
C LYS A 111 -2.85 5.83 -23.59
N GLU A 112 -3.17 6.89 -24.33
CA GLU A 112 -2.45 7.28 -25.56
C GLU A 112 -1.22 8.16 -25.30
N MET A 113 -0.93 8.48 -24.04
CA MET A 113 0.23 9.30 -23.70
C MET A 113 1.52 8.49 -23.85
N LYS A 114 2.53 9.09 -24.42
CA LYS A 114 3.85 8.47 -24.61
C LYS A 114 4.69 8.53 -23.33
N GLY A 115 5.58 7.56 -23.16
CA GLY A 115 6.48 7.43 -22.04
C GLY A 115 5.85 6.77 -20.80
N PRO A 116 6.68 6.36 -19.82
CA PRO A 116 6.22 5.69 -18.63
C PRO A 116 5.33 6.60 -17.78
N LYS A 117 4.29 6.05 -17.24
CA LYS A 117 3.30 6.76 -16.43
C LYS A 117 2.77 5.90 -15.29
N ILE A 118 2.47 6.54 -14.16
CA ILE A 118 1.87 5.92 -12.99
C ILE A 118 0.49 6.53 -12.74
N LEU A 119 -0.52 5.68 -12.57
CA LEU A 119 -1.83 6.04 -12.11
C LEU A 119 -1.98 5.57 -10.65
N HIS A 120 -2.00 6.54 -9.75
CA HIS A 120 -2.25 6.28 -8.33
C HIS A 120 -3.76 6.24 -8.10
N ILE A 121 -4.26 5.07 -7.69
CA ILE A 121 -5.66 4.88 -7.33
C ILE A 121 -5.77 4.62 -5.82
N HIS A 122 -6.77 5.20 -5.22
CA HIS A 122 -7.10 5.00 -3.82
C HIS A 122 -8.29 4.05 -3.71
N THR A 123 -8.11 2.92 -3.01
CA THR A 123 -9.16 1.93 -2.85
C THR A 123 -9.38 1.59 -1.38
N LYS A 124 -10.50 0.96 -1.09
CA LYS A 124 -10.79 0.37 0.22
C LYS A 124 -10.73 -1.15 0.11
N LYS A 125 -9.79 -1.78 0.82
CA LYS A 125 -9.68 -3.25 0.86
C LYS A 125 -10.96 -3.87 1.41
N GLY A 126 -11.51 -4.86 0.68
CA GLY A 126 -12.77 -5.50 1.03
C GLY A 126 -14.03 -4.72 0.65
N LYS A 127 -13.92 -3.63 -0.15
CA LYS A 127 -15.04 -2.79 -0.59
C LYS A 127 -16.18 -3.62 -1.19
N GLY A 128 -17.39 -3.35 -0.70
CA GLY A 128 -18.61 -4.04 -1.12
C GLY A 128 -19.04 -5.21 -0.24
N TYR A 129 -18.19 -5.60 0.74
CA TYR A 129 -18.54 -6.63 1.72
C TYR A 129 -18.27 -6.13 3.15
N ALA A 130 -19.32 -5.80 3.88
CA ALA A 130 -19.22 -5.12 5.18
C ALA A 130 -18.31 -5.82 6.21
N PRO A 131 -18.31 -7.16 6.36
CA PRO A 131 -17.36 -7.85 7.25
C PRO A 131 -15.89 -7.63 6.86
N ALA A 132 -15.58 -7.64 5.56
CA ALA A 132 -14.23 -7.42 5.06
C ALA A 132 -13.79 -5.95 5.19
N GLU A 133 -14.71 -5.01 4.98
CA GLU A 133 -14.45 -3.58 5.19
C GLU A 133 -14.14 -3.26 6.65
N LYS A 134 -14.75 -4.00 7.60
CA LYS A 134 -14.55 -3.83 9.04
C LYS A 134 -13.23 -4.42 9.54
N ASN A 135 -12.79 -5.53 8.96
CA ASN A 135 -11.56 -6.23 9.38
C ASN A 135 -10.79 -6.82 8.20
N ALA A 136 -10.14 -5.94 7.43
CA ALA A 136 -9.47 -6.29 6.19
C ALA A 136 -8.31 -7.29 6.35
N THR A 137 -7.66 -7.34 7.51
CA THR A 137 -6.60 -8.30 7.82
C THR A 137 -7.15 -9.72 7.89
N VAL A 138 -8.21 -9.93 8.67
CA VAL A 138 -8.86 -11.24 8.81
C VAL A 138 -9.42 -11.74 7.48
N TRP A 139 -9.92 -10.81 6.65
CA TRP A 139 -10.53 -11.10 5.34
C TRP A 139 -9.55 -11.10 4.18
N HIS A 140 -8.25 -11.01 4.43
CA HIS A 140 -7.23 -11.14 3.38
C HIS A 140 -7.23 -12.54 2.75
N ALA A 141 -7.36 -13.59 3.60
CA ALA A 141 -7.49 -14.98 3.19
C ALA A 141 -8.40 -15.73 4.18
N PRO A 142 -9.72 -15.50 4.15
CA PRO A 142 -10.64 -15.96 5.21
C PRO A 142 -10.88 -17.48 5.24
N GLY A 143 -10.49 -18.23 4.19
CA GLY A 143 -10.91 -19.61 4.01
C GLY A 143 -12.39 -19.71 3.61
N LYS A 144 -13.06 -20.82 3.94
CA LYS A 144 -14.50 -20.98 3.69
C LYS A 144 -15.32 -20.17 4.71
N PHE A 145 -16.36 -19.51 4.24
CA PHE A 145 -17.27 -18.73 5.08
C PHE A 145 -18.67 -18.72 4.48
N ASP A 146 -19.65 -18.48 5.31
CA ASP A 146 -21.02 -18.19 4.93
C ASP A 146 -21.13 -16.74 4.45
N TYR A 147 -21.58 -16.53 3.23
CA TYR A 147 -21.60 -15.20 2.62
C TYR A 147 -22.57 -14.23 3.29
N GLU A 148 -23.72 -14.74 3.76
CA GLU A 148 -24.77 -13.88 4.33
C GLU A 148 -24.40 -13.41 5.74
N SER A 149 -23.98 -14.34 6.58
CA SER A 149 -23.62 -14.06 7.98
C SER A 149 -22.18 -13.57 8.17
N GLY A 150 -21.29 -13.86 7.23
CA GLY A 150 -19.85 -13.66 7.40
C GLY A 150 -19.20 -14.64 8.37
N ALA A 151 -19.94 -15.66 8.83
CA ALA A 151 -19.41 -16.67 9.73
C ALA A 151 -18.42 -17.59 9.02
N ARG A 152 -17.24 -17.82 9.62
CA ARG A 152 -16.29 -18.80 9.09
C ARG A 152 -16.83 -20.19 9.21
N ILE A 153 -16.79 -20.95 8.12
CA ILE A 153 -17.07 -22.38 8.10
C ILE A 153 -15.81 -23.09 8.57
N VAL A 154 -15.77 -23.41 9.84
CA VAL A 154 -14.72 -24.28 10.39
C VAL A 154 -15.09 -25.68 9.96
N SER A 155 -14.15 -26.41 9.30
CA SER A 155 -14.32 -27.84 9.08
C SER A 155 -14.52 -28.50 10.43
N ASP A 156 -15.56 -29.32 10.54
CA ASP A 156 -15.83 -30.11 11.75
C ASP A 156 -14.73 -31.18 11.90
N ASP A 157 -13.64 -30.72 12.45
CA ASP A 157 -12.45 -31.52 12.64
C ASP A 157 -12.42 -31.92 14.10
N SER A 158 -13.23 -32.94 14.42
CA SER A 158 -13.31 -33.55 15.75
C SER A 158 -11.97 -34.15 16.23
N LYS A 159 -10.94 -34.13 15.38
CA LYS A 159 -9.59 -34.56 15.73
C LYS A 159 -8.75 -33.39 16.21
N PRO A 160 -8.01 -33.52 17.32
CA PRO A 160 -7.08 -32.51 17.77
C PRO A 160 -6.00 -32.30 16.69
N HIS A 161 -5.93 -31.08 16.14
CA HIS A 161 -4.85 -30.71 15.22
C HIS A 161 -3.61 -30.28 16.01
N PRO A 162 -2.44 -30.62 15.52
CA PRO A 162 -1.20 -30.04 16.03
C PRO A 162 -1.25 -28.51 15.86
N PRO A 163 -0.57 -27.75 16.72
CA PRO A 163 -0.46 -26.30 16.57
C PRO A 163 0.21 -25.98 15.23
N LYS A 164 -0.14 -24.83 14.65
CA LYS A 164 0.53 -24.38 13.42
C LYS A 164 1.99 -24.04 13.71
N PHE A 165 2.87 -24.31 12.78
CA PHE A 165 4.30 -24.00 12.93
C PHE A 165 4.56 -22.53 13.28
N GLN A 166 3.80 -21.61 12.67
CA GLN A 166 3.90 -20.17 12.96
C GLN A 166 3.57 -19.83 14.41
N ASP A 167 2.57 -20.49 15.00
CA ASP A 167 2.14 -20.24 16.38
C ASP A 167 3.21 -20.74 17.36
N VAL A 168 3.72 -21.96 17.12
CA VAL A 168 4.85 -22.51 17.87
C VAL A 168 6.08 -21.60 17.78
N PHE A 169 6.37 -21.09 16.57
CA PHE A 169 7.48 -20.15 16.38
C PHE A 169 7.27 -18.87 17.19
N GLY A 170 6.09 -18.23 17.12
CA GLY A 170 5.82 -16.98 17.81
C GLY A 170 5.90 -17.09 19.33
N GLU A 171 5.36 -18.17 19.90
CA GLU A 171 5.44 -18.48 21.34
C GLU A 171 6.87 -18.76 21.78
N THR A 172 7.60 -19.61 21.02
CA THR A 172 8.99 -19.93 21.32
C THR A 172 9.90 -18.70 21.21
N LEU A 173 9.68 -17.85 20.21
CA LEU A 173 10.42 -16.61 20.05
C LEU A 173 10.26 -15.68 21.26
N LEU A 174 9.03 -15.52 21.75
CA LEU A 174 8.77 -14.75 22.97
C LEU A 174 9.49 -15.36 24.19
N GLU A 175 9.35 -16.67 24.40
CA GLU A 175 10.01 -17.38 25.50
C GLU A 175 11.54 -17.18 25.50
N LEU A 176 12.16 -17.33 24.35
CA LEU A 176 13.60 -17.14 24.18
C LEU A 176 14.01 -15.67 24.38
N ALA A 177 13.19 -14.73 23.90
CA ALA A 177 13.44 -13.31 24.06
C ALA A 177 13.33 -12.84 25.51
N GLN A 178 12.47 -13.44 26.31
CA GLN A 178 12.38 -13.20 27.76
C GLN A 178 13.66 -13.60 28.49
N LYS A 179 14.30 -14.68 28.03
CA LYS A 179 15.53 -15.22 28.61
C LYS A 179 16.81 -14.54 28.08
N ASN A 180 16.75 -13.94 26.88
CA ASN A 180 17.91 -13.36 26.25
C ASN A 180 17.60 -11.98 25.63
N PRO A 181 18.13 -10.87 26.21
CA PRO A 181 17.86 -9.52 25.74
C PRO A 181 18.42 -9.21 24.35
N LYS A 182 19.30 -10.04 23.80
CA LYS A 182 19.86 -9.87 22.46
C LYS A 182 18.93 -10.34 21.35
N ILE A 183 17.90 -11.12 21.66
CA ILE A 183 16.94 -11.63 20.65
C ILE A 183 16.01 -10.51 20.20
N VAL A 184 15.92 -10.34 18.90
CA VAL A 184 15.03 -9.38 18.23
C VAL A 184 14.31 -10.06 17.09
N GLY A 185 13.08 -9.61 16.81
CA GLY A 185 12.26 -10.10 15.69
C GLY A 185 12.23 -9.09 14.53
N VAL A 186 12.32 -9.59 13.30
CA VAL A 186 12.20 -8.79 12.08
C VAL A 186 11.19 -9.45 11.16
N THR A 187 10.23 -8.69 10.64
CA THR A 187 9.23 -9.23 9.70
C THR A 187 8.95 -8.26 8.56
N PRO A 188 8.83 -8.72 7.31
CA PRO A 188 8.44 -7.89 6.19
C PRO A 188 6.90 -7.90 6.01
N ALA A 189 6.19 -7.02 6.75
CA ALA A 189 4.75 -6.77 6.67
C ALA A 189 3.85 -7.98 7.01
N MET A 190 4.33 -8.94 7.79
CA MET A 190 3.56 -10.14 8.14
C MET A 190 3.59 -10.50 9.64
N PRO A 191 3.41 -9.54 10.55
CA PRO A 191 3.49 -9.84 11.98
C PRO A 191 2.47 -10.91 12.42
N THR A 192 1.24 -10.90 11.90
CA THR A 192 0.23 -11.91 12.21
C THR A 192 0.47 -13.21 11.44
N GLY A 193 0.98 -13.12 10.21
CA GLY A 193 1.23 -14.28 9.35
C GLY A 193 2.34 -15.20 9.85
N CYS A 194 3.32 -14.66 10.58
CA CYS A 194 4.40 -15.42 11.22
C CYS A 194 4.27 -15.51 12.74
N SER A 195 3.15 -15.05 13.31
CA SER A 195 2.86 -15.00 14.75
C SER A 195 3.88 -14.18 15.58
N MET A 196 4.67 -13.32 14.93
CA MET A 196 5.58 -12.40 15.62
C MET A 196 4.82 -11.33 16.43
N ASN A 197 3.54 -11.09 16.09
CA ASN A 197 2.65 -10.21 16.85
C ASN A 197 2.53 -10.63 18.33
N ILE A 198 2.84 -11.88 18.69
CA ILE A 198 2.89 -12.36 20.07
C ILE A 198 4.02 -11.62 20.81
N MET A 199 5.23 -11.64 20.28
CA MET A 199 6.38 -10.93 20.86
C MET A 199 6.23 -9.40 20.75
N MET A 200 5.65 -8.88 19.67
CA MET A 200 5.42 -7.44 19.46
C MET A 200 4.53 -6.81 20.53
N ARG A 201 3.58 -7.55 21.07
CA ARG A 201 2.71 -7.06 22.15
C ARG A 201 3.45 -6.90 23.48
N GLU A 202 4.35 -7.83 23.79
CA GLU A 202 5.08 -7.88 25.06
C GLU A 202 6.37 -7.05 25.01
N MET A 203 7.01 -7.01 23.85
CA MET A 203 8.34 -6.41 23.63
C MET A 203 8.38 -5.60 22.33
N PRO A 204 7.59 -4.52 22.20
CA PRO A 204 7.48 -3.76 20.94
C PRO A 204 8.81 -3.18 20.47
N ASP A 205 9.69 -2.76 21.37
CA ASP A 205 11.00 -2.17 21.05
C ASP A 205 12.02 -3.18 20.50
N ARG A 206 11.67 -4.46 20.52
CA ARG A 206 12.53 -5.56 20.04
C ARG A 206 11.97 -6.28 18.84
N CYS A 207 10.93 -5.72 18.24
CA CYS A 207 10.30 -6.26 17.04
C CYS A 207 10.20 -5.16 15.97
N PHE A 208 10.65 -5.49 14.76
CA PHE A 208 10.74 -4.55 13.65
C PHE A 208 9.90 -5.07 12.47
N ASP A 209 8.88 -4.32 12.09
CA ASP A 209 8.19 -4.50 10.82
C ASP A 209 8.81 -3.54 9.80
N VAL A 210 9.47 -4.08 8.79
CA VAL A 210 10.17 -3.29 7.76
C VAL A 210 9.30 -3.01 6.52
N GLY A 211 8.02 -3.38 6.57
CA GLY A 211 7.12 -3.28 5.42
C GLY A 211 7.38 -4.38 4.39
N ILE A 212 6.77 -4.28 3.19
CA ILE A 212 6.97 -5.26 2.10
C ILE A 212 8.35 -5.03 1.49
N ALA A 213 9.38 -5.51 2.15
CA ALA A 213 10.77 -5.29 1.78
C ALA A 213 11.66 -6.45 2.27
N GLU A 214 11.46 -7.65 1.72
CA GLU A 214 12.10 -8.89 2.14
C GLU A 214 13.64 -8.80 2.06
N GLY A 215 14.18 -8.26 0.96
CA GLY A 215 15.63 -8.05 0.82
C GLY A 215 16.19 -7.10 1.87
N HIS A 216 15.42 -6.06 2.25
CA HIS A 216 15.80 -5.15 3.33
C HIS A 216 15.72 -5.83 4.69
N ALA A 217 14.71 -6.67 4.95
CA ALA A 217 14.58 -7.42 6.19
C ALA A 217 15.85 -8.24 6.48
N VAL A 218 16.36 -8.94 5.47
CA VAL A 218 17.61 -9.72 5.59
C VAL A 218 18.82 -8.82 5.83
N THR A 219 18.97 -7.73 5.05
CA THR A 219 20.08 -6.79 5.21
C THR A 219 20.05 -6.10 6.58
N PHE A 220 18.87 -5.69 7.03
CA PHE A 220 18.67 -5.07 8.35
C PHE A 220 19.02 -6.07 9.47
N SER A 221 18.58 -7.33 9.36
CA SER A 221 18.92 -8.40 10.28
C SER A 221 20.43 -8.66 10.32
N ALA A 222 21.12 -8.63 9.18
CA ALA A 222 22.57 -8.77 9.14
C ALA A 222 23.27 -7.62 9.92
N GLY A 223 22.79 -6.39 9.77
CA GLY A 223 23.28 -5.24 10.53
C GLY A 223 23.07 -5.38 12.04
N LEU A 224 21.89 -5.84 12.46
CA LEU A 224 21.58 -6.12 13.86
C LEU A 224 22.49 -7.21 14.42
N ALA A 225 22.75 -8.26 13.66
CA ALA A 225 23.65 -9.35 14.06
C ALA A 225 25.09 -8.86 14.20
N ALA A 226 25.58 -8.05 13.25
CA ALA A 226 26.90 -7.41 13.35
C ALA A 226 27.03 -6.49 14.57
N GLY A 227 25.92 -5.85 14.98
CA GLY A 227 25.82 -5.04 16.21
C GLY A 227 25.70 -5.86 17.50
N GLY A 228 25.72 -7.20 17.42
CA GLY A 228 25.69 -8.11 18.57
C GLY A 228 24.30 -8.57 19.01
N ALA A 229 23.25 -8.23 18.27
CA ALA A 229 21.92 -8.78 18.46
C ALA A 229 21.82 -10.21 17.86
N ARG A 230 20.71 -10.88 18.16
CA ARG A 230 20.34 -12.19 17.59
C ARG A 230 18.99 -12.07 16.89
N PRO A 231 18.97 -11.59 15.64
CA PRO A 231 17.74 -11.39 14.91
C PRO A 231 17.14 -12.71 14.41
N PHE A 232 15.82 -12.79 14.49
CA PHE A 232 14.99 -13.80 13.83
C PHE A 232 14.16 -13.06 12.78
N CYS A 233 14.36 -13.45 11.50
CA CYS A 233 13.74 -12.81 10.33
C CYS A 233 12.84 -13.83 9.62
#